data_de097ddf4696f414a7d691d50f719cc6
#
_entry.id   de097ddf4696f414a7d691d50f719cc6
#
_cell.length_a   1.000
_cell.length_b   1.000
_cell.length_c   1.000
_cell.angle_alpha   90.00
_cell.angle_beta   90.00
_cell.angle_gamma   90.00
#
_symmetry.space_group_name_H-M   'P 1'
#
loop_
_entity.id
_entity.type
_entity.pdbx_description
1 polymer ?
#
loop_
_entity_poly.entity_id
_entity_poly.type
_entity_poly.pdbx_seq_one_letter_code
_entity_poly.pdbx_strand_id
1 'polypeptide(L)'
;MRVFACILAISLTLGGAAEAAPERVASLNLCTDELLLVLAAPEQIVSVTHLSHKQAETPLWKRARRYEANDGSLLSVVGHTPDLVLTMGGGARDRASIAEQLDIATLDLPFPQSIQDIEASISAVAQALGRQEQGRRLIARIDRLERSEPKRQHDTVWLGGGGRSVASGGLAAQWMALAGLRQRPLKGDRISLEQLLIRPPQILLRSDYRQGQYSGEQRWLNHPLAKGTEKSRTLVTDGRTWTCMGPLMLDEIRRLRQEMAE
;
A
#
# COMPACT_ATOMS: atom_id res chain seq x y z
N MET A 1 19.81 9.75 74.67
CA MET A 1 19.21 8.69 73.87
C MET A 1 18.49 9.38 72.70
N ARG A 2 19.05 9.38 71.46
CA ARG A 2 18.46 9.95 70.26
C ARG A 2 18.02 8.76 69.36
N VAL A 3 16.72 8.62 69.22
CA VAL A 3 16.11 7.60 68.35
C VAL A 3 16.07 8.14 66.93
N PHE A 4 16.83 7.54 66.00
CA PHE A 4 16.76 7.83 64.57
C PHE A 4 15.60 6.99 63.96
N ALA A 5 14.56 7.66 63.49
CA ALA A 5 13.51 7.03 62.72
C ALA A 5 13.95 6.97 61.22
N CYS A 6 14.23 5.77 60.71
CA CYS A 6 14.42 5.54 59.29
C CYS A 6 13.04 5.54 58.57
N ILE A 7 12.78 6.55 57.77
CA ILE A 7 11.62 6.59 56.88
C ILE A 7 12.01 5.84 55.60
N LEU A 8 11.44 4.65 55.41
CA LEU A 8 11.59 3.86 54.18
C LEU A 8 10.64 4.43 53.15
N ALA A 9 11.17 5.17 52.14
CA ALA A 9 10.40 5.66 51.00
C ALA A 9 10.15 4.51 50.03
N ILE A 10 8.94 3.98 49.99
CA ILE A 10 8.49 3.02 48.98
C ILE A 10 8.16 3.80 47.71
N SER A 11 9.07 3.74 46.73
CA SER A 11 8.82 4.27 45.38
C SER A 11 7.88 3.32 44.65
N LEU A 12 6.58 3.64 44.59
CA LEU A 12 5.63 2.99 43.65
C LEU A 12 6.01 3.40 42.25
N THR A 13 6.66 2.51 41.50
CA THR A 13 6.76 2.62 40.05
C THR A 13 5.38 2.26 39.49
N LEU A 14 4.62 3.28 39.05
CA LEU A 14 3.49 3.07 38.15
C LEU A 14 4.05 2.55 36.81
N GLY A 15 4.17 1.23 36.71
CA GLY A 15 4.33 0.56 35.43
C GLY A 15 3.03 0.75 34.64
N GLY A 16 3.01 1.67 33.68
CA GLY A 16 1.93 1.72 32.70
C GLY A 16 1.81 0.34 32.05
N ALA A 17 0.65 -0.30 32.22
CA ALA A 17 0.35 -1.54 31.52
C ALA A 17 0.50 -1.26 30.02
N ALA A 18 1.56 -1.77 29.39
CA ALA A 18 1.63 -1.82 27.95
C ALA A 18 0.45 -2.71 27.51
N GLU A 19 -0.50 -2.12 26.80
CA GLU A 19 -1.60 -2.87 26.21
C GLU A 19 -1.00 -4.02 25.39
N ALA A 20 -1.44 -5.24 25.64
CA ALA A 20 -0.88 -6.42 24.96
C ALA A 20 -1.14 -6.27 23.46
N ALA A 21 -0.13 -6.61 22.65
CA ALA A 21 -0.31 -6.60 21.20
C ALA A 21 -1.42 -7.58 20.80
N PRO A 22 -2.25 -7.24 19.78
CA PRO A 22 -3.33 -8.10 19.33
C PRO A 22 -2.78 -9.45 18.83
N GLU A 23 -3.48 -10.51 19.19
CA GLU A 23 -3.11 -11.87 18.81
C GLU A 23 -3.87 -12.37 17.58
N ARG A 24 -5.03 -11.76 17.28
CA ARG A 24 -5.98 -12.22 16.26
C ARG A 24 -6.47 -11.07 15.40
N VAL A 25 -5.74 -10.79 14.33
CA VAL A 25 -5.99 -9.63 13.46
C VAL A 25 -6.64 -10.07 12.15
N ALA A 26 -7.75 -9.43 11.80
CA ALA A 26 -8.38 -9.56 10.50
C ALA A 26 -8.27 -8.25 9.69
N SER A 27 -8.19 -8.36 8.38
CA SER A 27 -8.22 -7.21 7.48
C SER A 27 -9.40 -7.31 6.51
N LEU A 28 -10.09 -6.20 6.29
CA LEU A 28 -11.32 -6.12 5.47
C LEU A 28 -11.14 -5.32 4.17
N ASN A 29 -9.90 -4.98 3.81
CA ASN A 29 -9.61 -4.22 2.60
C ASN A 29 -8.28 -4.68 2.00
N LEU A 30 -8.18 -4.78 0.67
CA LEU A 30 -6.98 -5.24 -0.03
C LEU A 30 -5.71 -4.46 0.38
N CYS A 31 -5.83 -3.15 0.64
CA CYS A 31 -4.67 -2.33 0.98
C CYS A 31 -4.28 -2.47 2.46
N THR A 32 -5.23 -2.73 3.36
CA THR A 32 -4.91 -3.14 4.73
C THR A 32 -4.41 -4.59 4.82
N ASP A 33 -4.83 -5.47 3.89
CA ASP A 33 -4.23 -6.80 3.75
C ASP A 33 -2.73 -6.69 3.43
N GLU A 34 -2.34 -5.79 2.51
CA GLU A 34 -0.93 -5.55 2.18
C GLU A 34 -0.14 -5.15 3.42
N LEU A 35 -0.64 -4.15 4.17
CA LEU A 35 0.00 -3.69 5.41
C LEU A 35 0.10 -4.82 6.45
N LEU A 36 -1.00 -5.55 6.67
CA LEU A 36 -1.05 -6.66 7.61
C LEU A 36 -0.06 -7.76 7.22
N LEU A 37 -0.07 -8.19 5.95
CA LEU A 37 0.82 -9.24 5.45
C LEU A 37 2.30 -8.84 5.53
N VAL A 38 2.64 -7.56 5.43
CA VAL A 38 4.04 -7.09 5.46
C VAL A 38 4.53 -6.85 6.89
N LEU A 39 3.65 -6.37 7.79
CA LEU A 39 4.04 -5.91 9.14
C LEU A 39 3.82 -6.95 10.23
N ALA A 40 2.71 -7.70 10.19
CA ALA A 40 2.34 -8.61 11.27
C ALA A 40 3.27 -9.83 11.37
N ALA A 41 3.36 -10.40 12.57
CA ALA A 41 3.83 -11.76 12.75
C ALA A 41 2.81 -12.74 12.14
N PRO A 42 3.25 -13.83 11.52
CA PRO A 42 2.34 -14.77 10.85
C PRO A 42 1.21 -15.29 11.75
N GLU A 43 1.50 -15.51 13.01
CA GLU A 43 0.58 -16.01 14.06
C GLU A 43 -0.50 -15.01 14.44
N GLN A 44 -0.28 -13.72 14.25
CA GLN A 44 -1.28 -12.68 14.50
C GLN A 44 -2.39 -12.63 13.46
N ILE A 45 -2.18 -13.17 12.26
CA ILE A 45 -3.11 -13.01 11.14
C ILE A 45 -4.14 -14.12 11.15
N VAL A 46 -5.42 -13.79 11.34
CA VAL A 46 -6.50 -14.79 11.26
C VAL A 46 -7.24 -14.75 9.92
N SER A 47 -7.37 -13.58 9.30
CA SER A 47 -8.10 -13.48 8.02
C SER A 47 -7.66 -12.26 7.20
N VAL A 48 -7.68 -12.43 5.87
CA VAL A 48 -7.48 -11.38 4.86
C VAL A 48 -8.59 -11.45 3.83
N THR A 49 -8.77 -10.41 3.00
CA THR A 49 -9.84 -10.46 1.99
C THR A 49 -9.57 -11.54 0.93
N HIS A 50 -10.65 -12.10 0.38
CA HIS A 50 -10.60 -13.04 -0.74
C HIS A 50 -9.89 -12.45 -1.98
N LEU A 51 -9.79 -11.11 -2.07
CA LEU A 51 -9.05 -10.42 -3.14
C LEU A 51 -7.57 -10.72 -3.02
N SER A 52 -7.02 -10.73 -1.82
CA SER A 52 -5.61 -11.05 -1.59
C SER A 52 -5.23 -12.48 -1.95
N HIS A 53 -6.18 -13.41 -2.07
CA HIS A 53 -5.93 -14.76 -2.57
C HIS A 53 -5.78 -14.84 -4.10
N LYS A 54 -6.11 -13.77 -4.83
CA LYS A 54 -6.08 -13.74 -6.29
C LYS A 54 -4.73 -13.25 -6.80
N GLN A 55 -4.07 -14.06 -7.59
CA GLN A 55 -2.80 -13.70 -8.24
C GLN A 55 -2.91 -12.41 -9.07
N ALA A 56 -4.08 -12.13 -9.64
CA ALA A 56 -4.30 -10.94 -10.46
C ALA A 56 -4.41 -9.65 -9.64
N GLU A 57 -4.61 -9.73 -8.33
CA GLU A 57 -4.88 -8.56 -7.49
C GLU A 57 -3.66 -8.12 -6.66
N THR A 58 -2.80 -9.06 -6.24
CA THR A 58 -1.62 -8.73 -5.42
C THR A 58 -0.46 -9.68 -5.66
N PRO A 59 0.80 -9.17 -5.62
CA PRO A 59 1.99 -10.03 -5.58
C PRO A 59 2.04 -10.94 -4.34
N LEU A 60 1.36 -10.58 -3.25
CA LEU A 60 1.36 -11.33 -1.97
C LEU A 60 0.39 -12.52 -1.94
N TRP A 61 -0.27 -12.85 -3.05
CA TRP A 61 -1.33 -13.87 -3.08
C TRP A 61 -0.93 -15.24 -2.50
N LYS A 62 0.33 -15.68 -2.70
CA LYS A 62 0.83 -16.94 -2.13
C LYS A 62 0.94 -16.88 -0.60
N ARG A 63 1.32 -15.71 -0.06
CA ARG A 63 1.38 -15.46 1.38
C ARG A 63 -0.01 -15.38 1.97
N ALA A 64 -0.90 -14.63 1.30
CA ALA A 64 -2.28 -14.43 1.72
C ALA A 64 -3.07 -15.76 1.84
N ARG A 65 -2.85 -16.72 0.93
CA ARG A 65 -3.50 -18.05 0.94
C ARG A 65 -3.18 -18.94 2.15
N ARG A 66 -2.31 -18.51 3.04
CA ARG A 66 -2.04 -19.20 4.31
C ARG A 66 -3.07 -18.88 5.40
N TYR A 67 -3.91 -17.89 5.16
CA TYR A 67 -4.89 -17.35 6.09
C TYR A 67 -6.29 -17.52 5.54
N GLU A 68 -7.32 -17.47 6.39
CA GLU A 68 -8.69 -17.56 5.96
C GLU A 68 -9.10 -16.36 5.10
N ALA A 69 -9.95 -16.62 4.10
CA ALA A 69 -10.47 -15.59 3.20
C ALA A 69 -11.79 -15.03 3.74
N ASN A 70 -11.90 -13.70 3.79
CA ASN A 70 -13.15 -13.01 4.09
C ASN A 70 -13.67 -12.22 2.88
N ASP A 71 -14.91 -11.76 2.93
CA ASP A 71 -15.57 -11.00 1.87
C ASP A 71 -15.42 -9.47 2.02
N GLY A 72 -14.64 -9.00 3.01
CA GLY A 72 -14.47 -7.59 3.34
C GLY A 72 -15.54 -7.04 4.28
N SER A 73 -16.47 -7.86 4.77
CA SER A 73 -17.44 -7.47 5.79
C SER A 73 -16.99 -7.88 7.21
N LEU A 74 -17.41 -7.12 8.22
CA LEU A 74 -17.15 -7.46 9.61
C LEU A 74 -17.78 -8.83 9.98
N LEU A 75 -18.98 -9.10 9.48
CA LEU A 75 -19.69 -10.35 9.76
C LEU A 75 -18.93 -11.59 9.30
N SER A 76 -18.19 -11.49 8.20
CA SER A 76 -17.41 -12.62 7.67
C SER A 76 -16.21 -13.00 8.54
N VAL A 77 -15.81 -12.14 9.50
CA VAL A 77 -14.65 -12.38 10.37
C VAL A 77 -14.99 -12.62 11.84
N VAL A 78 -16.24 -12.35 12.26
CA VAL A 78 -16.69 -12.55 13.67
C VAL A 78 -16.44 -13.99 14.16
N GLY A 79 -16.69 -14.98 13.30
CA GLY A 79 -16.42 -16.39 13.62
C GLY A 79 -14.94 -16.73 13.87
N HIS A 80 -14.02 -15.86 13.45
CA HIS A 80 -12.59 -15.98 13.73
C HIS A 80 -12.19 -15.28 15.03
N THR A 81 -13.13 -14.67 15.76
CA THR A 81 -12.89 -13.95 17.03
C THR A 81 -11.68 -13.03 16.99
N PRO A 82 -11.63 -12.06 16.04
CA PRO A 82 -10.52 -11.12 15.99
C PRO A 82 -10.57 -10.17 17.18
N ASP A 83 -9.42 -9.79 17.71
CA ASP A 83 -9.26 -8.74 18.70
C ASP A 83 -8.96 -7.38 18.06
N LEU A 84 -8.49 -7.39 16.79
CA LEU A 84 -8.31 -6.18 15.97
C LEU A 84 -8.78 -6.42 14.53
N VAL A 85 -9.49 -5.43 13.99
CA VAL A 85 -9.90 -5.39 12.58
C VAL A 85 -9.33 -4.15 11.90
N LEU A 86 -8.64 -4.36 10.76
CA LEU A 86 -8.11 -3.28 9.92
C LEU A 86 -9.07 -2.97 8.78
N THR A 87 -9.38 -1.68 8.58
CA THR A 87 -10.19 -1.17 7.46
C THR A 87 -9.56 0.07 6.84
N MET A 88 -10.08 0.53 5.70
CA MET A 88 -9.61 1.75 5.05
C MET A 88 -10.77 2.49 4.38
N GLY A 89 -10.74 3.83 4.45
CA GLY A 89 -11.62 4.70 3.67
C GLY A 89 -12.94 5.05 4.32
N GLY A 90 -13.05 4.98 5.65
CA GLY A 90 -14.22 5.44 6.39
C GLY A 90 -15.40 4.47 6.37
N GLY A 91 -15.20 3.24 5.88
CA GLY A 91 -16.21 2.17 5.91
C GLY A 91 -16.55 1.66 7.30
N ALA A 92 -15.88 2.20 8.33
CA ALA A 92 -16.00 1.73 9.70
C ALA A 92 -17.15 2.36 10.50
N ARG A 93 -17.74 3.49 10.07
CA ARG A 93 -18.71 4.20 10.93
C ARG A 93 -19.91 3.35 11.30
N ASP A 94 -20.53 2.67 10.35
CA ASP A 94 -21.67 1.78 10.61
C ASP A 94 -21.21 0.42 11.20
N ARG A 95 -19.96 0.07 11.01
CA ARG A 95 -19.33 -1.17 11.49
C ARG A 95 -18.71 -0.99 12.88
N ALA A 96 -18.25 0.21 13.21
CA ALA A 96 -17.62 0.51 14.51
C ALA A 96 -18.58 0.23 15.68
N SER A 97 -19.87 0.60 15.55
CA SER A 97 -20.87 0.33 16.58
C SER A 97 -21.12 -1.17 16.79
N ILE A 98 -21.06 -1.97 15.72
CA ILE A 98 -21.21 -3.42 15.80
C ILE A 98 -19.93 -4.06 16.37
N ALA A 99 -18.77 -3.59 15.93
CA ALA A 99 -17.48 -4.05 16.43
C ALA A 99 -17.33 -3.76 17.94
N GLU A 100 -17.74 -2.56 18.37
CA GLU A 100 -17.74 -2.17 19.79
C GLU A 100 -18.66 -3.07 20.64
N GLN A 101 -19.86 -3.42 20.14
CA GLN A 101 -20.76 -4.36 20.80
C GLN A 101 -20.18 -5.78 20.92
N LEU A 102 -19.24 -6.13 20.04
CA LEU A 102 -18.56 -7.43 20.00
C LEU A 102 -17.18 -7.40 20.68
N ASP A 103 -16.81 -6.26 21.31
CA ASP A 103 -15.51 -6.04 21.93
C ASP A 103 -14.33 -6.24 20.95
N ILE A 104 -14.54 -5.85 19.68
CA ILE A 104 -13.54 -5.92 18.61
C ILE A 104 -12.95 -4.52 18.36
N ALA A 105 -11.65 -4.35 18.62
CA ALA A 105 -10.96 -3.11 18.26
C ALA A 105 -10.92 -2.91 16.74
N THR A 106 -11.10 -1.67 16.26
CA THR A 106 -11.01 -1.33 14.85
C THR A 106 -10.00 -0.23 14.59
N LEU A 107 -9.17 -0.41 13.55
CA LEU A 107 -8.29 0.63 13.02
C LEU A 107 -8.71 0.92 11.57
N ASP A 108 -9.34 2.08 11.38
CA ASP A 108 -9.72 2.56 10.04
C ASP A 108 -8.70 3.57 9.53
N LEU A 109 -8.02 3.24 8.43
CA LEU A 109 -7.01 4.08 7.82
C LEU A 109 -7.65 5.00 6.77
N PRO A 110 -7.21 6.26 6.64
CA PRO A 110 -7.62 7.11 5.52
C PRO A 110 -7.02 6.58 4.20
N PHE A 111 -7.67 6.90 3.07
CA PHE A 111 -7.05 6.69 1.76
C PHE A 111 -5.83 7.60 1.60
N PRO A 112 -4.63 7.05 1.36
CA PRO A 112 -3.41 7.84 1.25
C PRO A 112 -3.41 8.71 -0.02
N GLN A 113 -2.99 9.97 0.10
CA GLN A 113 -2.83 10.93 -0.99
C GLN A 113 -1.37 11.29 -1.25
N SER A 114 -0.48 10.90 -0.34
CA SER A 114 0.95 11.20 -0.38
C SER A 114 1.78 10.03 0.17
N ILE A 115 3.09 10.05 -0.10
CA ILE A 115 4.04 9.09 0.51
C ILE A 115 4.03 9.23 2.03
N GLN A 116 3.89 10.44 2.56
CA GLN A 116 3.77 10.68 4.00
C GLN A 116 2.53 10.01 4.61
N ASP A 117 1.40 9.94 3.87
CA ASP A 117 0.22 9.20 4.34
C ASP A 117 0.46 7.69 4.36
N ILE A 118 1.28 7.17 3.43
CA ILE A 118 1.72 5.77 3.46
C ILE A 118 2.58 5.51 4.70
N GLU A 119 3.52 6.39 5.02
CA GLU A 119 4.35 6.28 6.21
C GLU A 119 3.52 6.34 7.50
N ALA A 120 2.53 7.25 7.54
CA ALA A 120 1.58 7.35 8.65
C ALA A 120 0.77 6.06 8.80
N SER A 121 0.29 5.47 7.70
CA SER A 121 -0.44 4.20 7.69
C SER A 121 0.45 3.03 8.17
N ILE A 122 1.69 2.95 7.69
CA ILE A 122 2.68 1.96 8.16
C ILE A 122 2.91 2.11 9.67
N SER A 123 3.09 3.35 10.16
CA SER A 123 3.33 3.63 11.57
C SER A 123 2.12 3.23 12.43
N ALA A 124 0.91 3.62 12.03
CA ALA A 124 -0.34 3.32 12.75
C ALA A 124 -0.57 1.81 12.86
N VAL A 125 -0.45 1.08 11.73
CA VAL A 125 -0.63 -0.38 11.72
C VAL A 125 0.48 -1.08 12.52
N ALA A 126 1.73 -0.64 12.37
CA ALA A 126 2.85 -1.21 13.14
C ALA A 126 2.70 -0.99 14.65
N GLN A 127 2.18 0.17 15.05
CA GLN A 127 1.87 0.47 16.47
C GLN A 127 0.76 -0.44 16.98
N ALA A 128 -0.35 -0.53 16.25
CA ALA A 128 -1.50 -1.36 16.61
C ALA A 128 -1.13 -2.85 16.72
N LEU A 129 -0.20 -3.32 15.91
CA LEU A 129 0.27 -4.71 15.92
C LEU A 129 1.38 -5.01 16.94
N GLY A 130 1.92 -3.99 17.64
CA GLY A 130 3.13 -4.16 18.47
C GLY A 130 4.40 -4.42 17.63
N ARG A 131 4.41 -3.98 16.36
CA ARG A 131 5.47 -4.24 15.35
C ARG A 131 6.22 -2.96 14.93
N GLN A 132 6.41 -2.04 15.87
CA GLN A 132 6.98 -0.71 15.60
C GLN A 132 8.36 -0.77 14.92
N GLU A 133 9.19 -1.75 15.27
CA GLU A 133 10.51 -1.90 14.64
C GLU A 133 10.41 -2.24 13.15
N GLN A 134 9.47 -3.11 12.77
CA GLN A 134 9.18 -3.42 11.37
C GLN A 134 8.68 -2.18 10.61
N GLY A 135 7.77 -1.42 11.24
CA GLY A 135 7.30 -0.15 10.70
C GLY A 135 8.45 0.82 10.44
N ARG A 136 9.31 1.05 11.44
CA ARG A 136 10.50 1.92 11.29
C ARG A 136 11.42 1.47 10.16
N ARG A 137 11.64 0.17 9.99
CA ARG A 137 12.46 -0.36 8.89
C ARG A 137 11.87 -0.07 7.51
N LEU A 138 10.54 -0.18 7.36
CA LEU A 138 9.87 0.15 6.11
C LEU A 138 9.96 1.65 5.81
N ILE A 139 9.63 2.50 6.78
CA ILE A 139 9.74 3.96 6.65
C ILE A 139 11.17 4.36 6.29
N ALA A 140 12.18 3.82 6.99
CA ALA A 140 13.58 4.08 6.65
C ALA A 140 13.98 3.64 5.23
N ARG A 141 13.26 2.68 4.61
CA ARG A 141 13.45 2.32 3.20
C ARG A 141 12.84 3.37 2.27
N ILE A 142 11.67 3.92 2.62
CA ILE A 142 11.05 5.05 1.89
C ILE A 142 11.97 6.26 1.95
N ASP A 143 12.39 6.69 3.14
CA ASP A 143 13.32 7.79 3.35
C ASP A 143 14.60 7.67 2.50
N ARG A 144 15.16 6.45 2.37
CA ARG A 144 16.35 6.24 1.52
C ARG A 144 16.06 6.46 0.05
N LEU A 145 14.88 6.06 -0.43
CA LEU A 145 14.46 6.34 -1.81
C LEU A 145 14.28 7.83 -2.04
N GLU A 146 13.66 8.55 -1.12
CA GLU A 146 13.47 10.00 -1.21
C GLU A 146 14.81 10.74 -1.22
N ARG A 147 15.70 10.45 -0.26
CA ARG A 147 17.05 11.08 -0.23
C ARG A 147 17.91 10.78 -1.45
N SER A 148 17.64 9.71 -2.15
CA SER A 148 18.35 9.29 -3.36
C SER A 148 17.52 9.51 -4.63
N GLU A 149 16.51 10.38 -4.59
CA GLU A 149 15.69 10.72 -5.76
C GLU A 149 16.58 11.17 -6.93
N PRO A 150 16.36 10.59 -8.14
CA PRO A 150 17.13 10.98 -9.31
C PRO A 150 16.92 12.45 -9.67
N LYS A 151 17.99 13.20 -9.81
CA LYS A 151 17.91 14.64 -10.22
C LYS A 151 17.34 14.79 -11.63
N ARG A 152 17.64 13.85 -12.51
CA ARG A 152 17.08 13.83 -13.87
C ARG A 152 15.73 13.14 -13.84
N GLN A 153 14.71 13.85 -14.29
CA GLN A 153 13.35 13.39 -14.40
C GLN A 153 12.96 13.28 -15.89
N HIS A 154 12.48 12.11 -16.31
CA HIS A 154 12.08 11.85 -17.68
C HIS A 154 10.59 12.11 -17.86
N ASP A 155 10.21 12.80 -18.93
CA ASP A 155 8.82 13.03 -19.30
C ASP A 155 8.13 11.67 -19.55
N THR A 156 7.18 11.32 -18.71
CA THR A 156 6.59 10.00 -18.64
C THR A 156 5.07 10.05 -18.72
N VAL A 157 4.48 9.07 -19.37
CA VAL A 157 3.06 8.76 -19.27
C VAL A 157 2.90 7.37 -18.68
N TRP A 158 2.32 7.30 -17.47
CA TRP A 158 1.84 6.03 -16.92
C TRP A 158 0.60 5.61 -17.69
N LEU A 159 0.54 4.36 -18.15
CA LEU A 159 -0.49 3.91 -19.09
C LEU A 159 -1.18 2.63 -18.59
N GLY A 160 -2.45 2.78 -18.24
CA GLY A 160 -3.37 1.70 -17.96
C GLY A 160 -4.37 1.43 -19.07
N GLY A 161 -5.27 0.50 -18.85
CA GLY A 161 -6.30 0.11 -19.80
C GLY A 161 -7.15 1.28 -20.29
N GLY A 162 -7.49 1.29 -21.58
CA GLY A 162 -8.32 2.31 -22.19
C GLY A 162 -7.70 3.72 -22.21
N GLY A 163 -6.39 3.83 -22.12
CA GLY A 163 -5.69 5.12 -22.10
C GLY A 163 -5.78 5.86 -20.76
N ARG A 164 -6.18 5.20 -19.70
CA ARG A 164 -6.16 5.78 -18.35
C ARG A 164 -4.72 6.01 -17.91
N SER A 165 -4.52 7.07 -17.18
CA SER A 165 -3.25 7.46 -16.58
C SER A 165 -3.44 7.85 -15.12
N VAL A 166 -2.39 8.33 -14.49
CA VAL A 166 -2.42 8.82 -13.12
C VAL A 166 -2.31 10.34 -13.08
N ALA A 167 -2.86 10.96 -12.04
CA ALA A 167 -2.76 12.40 -11.84
C ALA A 167 -1.30 12.83 -11.63
N SER A 168 -0.88 13.92 -12.26
CA SER A 168 0.51 14.41 -12.21
C SER A 168 0.95 14.95 -10.83
N GLY A 169 0.01 15.23 -9.93
CA GLY A 169 0.27 15.68 -8.55
C GLY A 169 -0.13 14.66 -7.49
N GLY A 170 -0.63 13.46 -7.87
CA GLY A 170 -1.09 12.45 -6.91
C GLY A 170 0.01 11.55 -6.38
N LEU A 171 -0.37 10.62 -5.49
CA LEU A 171 0.54 9.65 -4.86
C LEU A 171 1.33 8.83 -5.89
N ALA A 172 0.68 8.38 -6.96
CA ALA A 172 1.36 7.64 -8.03
C ALA A 172 2.49 8.45 -8.68
N ALA A 173 2.26 9.75 -8.93
CA ALA A 173 3.30 10.62 -9.49
C ALA A 173 4.47 10.83 -8.53
N GLN A 174 4.21 10.87 -7.21
CA GLN A 174 5.26 10.94 -6.19
C GLN A 174 6.14 9.68 -6.23
N TRP A 175 5.54 8.48 -6.29
CA TRP A 175 6.30 7.24 -6.47
C TRP A 175 7.09 7.21 -7.77
N MET A 176 6.49 7.68 -8.88
CA MET A 176 7.18 7.77 -10.17
C MET A 176 8.40 8.69 -10.10
N ALA A 177 8.30 9.83 -9.42
CA ALA A 177 9.42 10.77 -9.24
C ALA A 177 10.63 10.09 -8.58
N LEU A 178 10.38 9.23 -7.57
CA LEU A 178 11.43 8.45 -6.94
C LEU A 178 12.14 7.47 -7.89
N ALA A 179 11.52 7.14 -9.02
CA ALA A 179 12.17 6.34 -10.08
C ALA A 179 12.81 7.22 -11.18
N GLY A 180 12.79 8.55 -11.08
CA GLY A 180 13.25 9.46 -12.12
C GLY A 180 12.23 9.65 -13.26
N LEU A 181 10.94 9.38 -13.00
CA LEU A 181 9.85 9.42 -13.97
C LEU A 181 8.88 10.55 -13.61
N ARG A 182 8.80 11.58 -14.43
CA ARG A 182 7.88 12.70 -14.21
C ARG A 182 6.60 12.48 -14.99
N GLN A 183 5.50 12.21 -14.28
CA GLN A 183 4.18 12.08 -14.90
C GLN A 183 3.79 13.36 -15.62
N ARG A 184 3.48 13.22 -16.90
CA ARG A 184 2.95 14.33 -17.74
C ARG A 184 1.55 14.70 -17.28
N PRO A 185 1.23 16.01 -17.09
CA PRO A 185 -0.14 16.44 -16.88
C PRO A 185 -1.02 16.08 -18.10
N LEU A 186 -2.12 15.38 -17.85
CA LEU A 186 -3.08 14.96 -18.88
C LEU A 186 -4.48 15.45 -18.51
N LYS A 187 -5.26 15.86 -19.50
CA LYS A 187 -6.64 16.28 -19.28
C LYS A 187 -7.48 15.06 -18.86
N GLY A 188 -8.07 15.14 -17.65
CA GLY A 188 -8.87 14.05 -17.08
C GLY A 188 -8.09 12.75 -16.88
N ASP A 189 -6.76 12.85 -16.68
CA ASP A 189 -5.85 11.72 -16.47
C ASP A 189 -6.02 10.61 -17.54
N ARG A 190 -6.16 11.03 -18.79
CA ARG A 190 -6.31 10.13 -19.94
C ARG A 190 -5.48 10.60 -21.12
N ILE A 191 -5.01 9.65 -21.92
CA ILE A 191 -4.32 9.90 -23.18
C ILE A 191 -4.96 9.10 -24.32
N SER A 192 -5.07 9.72 -25.50
CA SER A 192 -5.52 9.03 -26.70
C SER A 192 -4.34 8.49 -27.51
N LEU A 193 -4.63 7.59 -28.45
CA LEU A 193 -3.61 7.04 -29.36
C LEU A 193 -3.01 8.14 -30.26
N GLU A 194 -3.85 9.10 -30.67
CA GLU A 194 -3.42 10.25 -31.50
C GLU A 194 -2.46 11.14 -30.70
N GLN A 195 -2.73 11.37 -29.41
CA GLN A 195 -1.84 12.14 -28.54
C GLN A 195 -0.48 11.43 -28.35
N LEU A 196 -0.47 10.10 -28.22
CA LEU A 196 0.76 9.32 -28.19
C LEU A 196 1.56 9.44 -29.49
N LEU A 197 0.88 9.50 -30.63
CA LEU A 197 1.53 9.65 -31.93
C LEU A 197 2.10 11.07 -32.14
N ILE A 198 1.29 12.11 -31.86
CA ILE A 198 1.65 13.51 -32.08
C ILE A 198 2.72 13.99 -31.10
N ARG A 199 2.59 13.60 -29.85
CA ARG A 199 3.49 14.00 -28.75
C ARG A 199 3.91 12.82 -27.89
N PRO A 200 4.74 11.91 -28.42
CA PRO A 200 5.21 10.76 -27.66
C PRO A 200 5.95 11.21 -26.39
N PRO A 201 5.77 10.52 -25.22
CA PRO A 201 6.58 10.78 -24.04
C PRO A 201 8.00 10.22 -24.24
N GLN A 202 8.97 10.63 -23.42
CA GLN A 202 10.27 9.98 -23.37
C GLN A 202 10.14 8.54 -22.87
N ILE A 203 9.33 8.36 -21.83
CA ILE A 203 9.05 7.05 -21.22
C ILE A 203 7.55 6.77 -21.28
N LEU A 204 7.21 5.58 -21.74
CA LEU A 204 5.87 5.03 -21.65
C LEU A 204 5.88 3.94 -20.58
N LEU A 205 5.38 4.24 -19.37
CA LEU A 205 5.31 3.30 -18.28
C LEU A 205 3.98 2.54 -18.37
N ARG A 206 4.01 1.32 -18.89
CA ARG A 206 2.81 0.51 -19.09
C ARG A 206 2.53 -0.38 -17.89
N SER A 207 1.32 -0.26 -17.34
CA SER A 207 0.82 -1.18 -16.34
C SER A 207 0.41 -2.51 -16.99
N ASP A 208 0.88 -3.63 -16.44
CA ASP A 208 0.48 -4.98 -16.85
C ASP A 208 -0.74 -5.50 -16.07
N TYR A 209 -1.38 -4.65 -15.26
CA TYR A 209 -2.53 -5.04 -14.45
C TYR A 209 -3.63 -5.69 -15.31
N ARG A 210 -3.98 -6.92 -14.95
CA ARG A 210 -5.01 -7.72 -15.62
C ARG A 210 -4.78 -7.97 -17.12
N GLN A 211 -3.54 -8.04 -17.57
CA GLN A 211 -3.20 -8.30 -18.99
C GLN A 211 -3.87 -9.55 -19.57
N GLY A 212 -4.12 -10.58 -18.75
CA GLY A 212 -4.78 -11.81 -19.17
C GLY A 212 -6.31 -11.73 -19.33
N GLN A 213 -6.93 -10.58 -18.99
CA GLN A 213 -8.38 -10.42 -19.06
C GLN A 213 -8.78 -9.84 -20.42
N TYR A 214 -9.73 -10.49 -21.11
CA TYR A 214 -10.28 -9.93 -22.35
C TYR A 214 -11.24 -8.77 -22.04
N SER A 215 -10.85 -7.56 -22.46
CA SER A 215 -11.68 -6.35 -22.33
C SER A 215 -11.35 -5.35 -23.43
N GLY A 216 -12.26 -4.39 -23.69
CA GLY A 216 -11.99 -3.27 -24.60
C GLY A 216 -10.80 -2.42 -24.16
N GLU A 217 -10.61 -2.28 -22.85
CA GLU A 217 -9.48 -1.56 -22.24
C GLU A 217 -8.15 -2.26 -22.53
N GLN A 218 -8.12 -3.60 -22.43
CA GLN A 218 -6.93 -4.39 -22.76
C GLN A 218 -6.62 -4.39 -24.27
N ARG A 219 -7.65 -4.42 -25.12
CA ARG A 219 -7.46 -4.25 -26.58
C ARG A 219 -6.79 -2.91 -26.90
N TRP A 220 -7.18 -1.84 -26.22
CA TRP A 220 -6.58 -0.53 -26.39
C TRP A 220 -5.08 -0.55 -26.04
N LEU A 221 -4.70 -1.18 -24.92
CA LEU A 221 -3.29 -1.35 -24.53
C LEU A 221 -2.49 -2.21 -25.51
N ASN A 222 -3.15 -3.09 -26.24
CA ASN A 222 -2.52 -3.95 -27.26
C ASN A 222 -2.34 -3.26 -28.61
N HIS A 223 -2.89 -2.04 -28.80
CA HIS A 223 -2.66 -1.26 -30.00
C HIS A 223 -1.16 -0.94 -30.16
N PRO A 224 -0.59 -1.00 -31.40
CA PRO A 224 0.84 -0.72 -31.63
C PRO A 224 1.33 0.58 -30.97
N LEU A 225 0.60 1.68 -31.13
CA LEU A 225 0.95 2.98 -30.52
C LEU A 225 0.95 2.96 -28.97
N ALA A 226 0.10 2.14 -28.35
CA ALA A 226 0.09 1.96 -26.89
C ALA A 226 1.20 1.00 -26.41
N LYS A 227 1.77 0.19 -27.29
CA LYS A 227 2.94 -0.65 -27.00
C LYS A 227 4.25 0.13 -27.02
N GLY A 228 4.24 1.29 -27.64
CA GLY A 228 5.39 2.18 -27.74
C GLY A 228 5.53 2.75 -29.14
N THR A 229 6.29 3.81 -29.25
CA THR A 229 6.70 4.42 -30.52
C THR A 229 8.23 4.39 -30.59
N GLU A 230 8.82 4.51 -31.76
CA GLU A 230 10.29 4.62 -31.93
C GLU A 230 10.91 5.76 -31.10
N LYS A 231 10.09 6.76 -30.74
CA LYS A 231 10.51 7.94 -29.95
C LYS A 231 10.30 7.78 -28.44
N SER A 232 9.74 6.65 -27.98
CA SER A 232 9.46 6.41 -26.56
C SER A 232 10.13 5.12 -26.11
N ARG A 233 10.91 5.16 -25.04
CA ARG A 233 11.31 3.95 -24.32
C ARG A 233 10.10 3.43 -23.55
N THR A 234 9.78 2.15 -23.70
CA THR A 234 8.67 1.52 -22.98
C THR A 234 9.22 0.72 -21.81
N LEU A 235 8.70 1.01 -20.62
CA LEU A 235 8.89 0.21 -19.39
C LEU A 235 7.58 -0.46 -19.04
N VAL A 236 7.66 -1.66 -18.49
CA VAL A 236 6.49 -2.38 -17.97
C VAL A 236 6.54 -2.37 -16.45
N THR A 237 5.40 -2.08 -15.81
CA THR A 237 5.26 -2.07 -14.36
C THR A 237 4.23 -3.08 -13.89
N ASP A 238 4.49 -3.72 -12.74
CA ASP A 238 3.51 -4.59 -12.08
C ASP A 238 2.33 -3.76 -11.57
N GLY A 239 1.26 -3.72 -12.36
CA GLY A 239 0.09 -2.90 -12.06
C GLY A 239 -0.60 -3.21 -10.73
N ARG A 240 -0.35 -4.39 -10.15
CA ARG A 240 -0.90 -4.79 -8.85
C ARG A 240 -0.35 -3.95 -7.70
N THR A 241 0.92 -3.54 -7.77
CA THR A 241 1.55 -2.69 -6.75
C THR A 241 0.96 -1.29 -6.73
N TRP A 242 0.46 -0.81 -7.89
CA TRP A 242 -0.16 0.52 -8.05
C TRP A 242 -1.61 0.59 -7.56
N THR A 243 -2.21 -0.55 -7.17
CA THR A 243 -3.57 -0.56 -6.61
C THR A 243 -3.61 0.08 -5.23
N CYS A 244 -2.69 -0.29 -4.35
CA CYS A 244 -2.60 0.24 -2.99
C CYS A 244 -1.48 1.28 -2.84
N MET A 245 -0.47 1.25 -3.70
CA MET A 245 0.69 2.14 -3.66
C MET A 245 1.37 2.19 -2.29
N GLY A 246 1.29 1.08 -1.56
CA GLY A 246 1.83 0.88 -0.22
C GLY A 246 3.28 0.35 -0.20
N PRO A 247 3.66 -0.44 0.81
CA PRO A 247 5.02 -0.97 0.97
C PRO A 247 5.58 -1.73 -0.23
N LEU A 248 4.73 -2.35 -1.07
CA LEU A 248 5.16 -3.07 -2.27
C LEU A 248 5.79 -2.16 -3.32
N MET A 249 5.48 -0.85 -3.31
CA MET A 249 6.12 0.12 -4.20
C MET A 249 7.63 0.21 -3.99
N LEU A 250 8.14 -0.09 -2.80
CA LEU A 250 9.58 -0.02 -2.51
C LEU A 250 10.43 -0.90 -3.44
N ASP A 251 9.97 -2.08 -3.75
CA ASP A 251 10.69 -3.00 -4.62
C ASP A 251 10.45 -2.66 -6.09
N GLU A 252 9.25 -2.23 -6.44
CA GLU A 252 8.90 -1.78 -7.79
C GLU A 252 9.70 -0.53 -8.19
N ILE A 253 9.79 0.47 -7.33
CA ILE A 253 10.58 1.68 -7.62
C ILE A 253 12.07 1.35 -7.77
N ARG A 254 12.62 0.45 -6.96
CA ARG A 254 14.01 -0.01 -7.14
C ARG A 254 14.22 -0.70 -8.49
N ARG A 255 13.31 -1.57 -8.89
CA ARG A 255 13.35 -2.25 -10.17
C ARG A 255 13.32 -1.25 -11.32
N LEU A 256 12.38 -0.28 -11.29
CA LEU A 256 12.30 0.76 -12.32
C LEU A 256 13.57 1.62 -12.38
N ARG A 257 14.20 1.96 -11.24
CA ARG A 257 15.50 2.66 -11.22
C ARG A 257 16.61 1.85 -11.91
N GLN A 258 16.65 0.54 -11.69
CA GLN A 258 17.63 -0.34 -12.35
C GLN A 258 17.42 -0.35 -13.86
N GLU A 259 16.19 -0.53 -14.32
CA GLU A 259 15.87 -0.48 -15.75
C GLU A 259 16.16 0.89 -16.37
N MET A 260 16.02 1.99 -15.62
CA MET A 260 16.35 3.33 -16.12
C MET A 260 17.86 3.58 -16.25
N ALA A 261 18.69 2.81 -15.53
CA ALA A 261 20.14 2.94 -15.57
C ALA A 261 20.80 2.17 -16.74
N GLU A 262 20.07 1.21 -17.33
CA GLU A 262 20.43 0.46 -18.54
C GLU A 262 20.12 1.25 -19.81
#